data_55a9507255d166f6e922e3d66d3e27e7
#
_entry.id   55a9507255d166f6e922e3d66d3e27e7
#
_cell.length_a   1.000
_cell.length_b   1.000
_cell.length_c   1.000
_cell.angle_alpha   90.00
_cell.angle_beta   90.00
_cell.angle_gamma   90.00
#
_symmetry.space_group_name_H-M   'P 1'
#
loop_
_entity.id
_entity.type
_entity.pdbx_description
1 polymer ?
#
loop_
_entity_poly.entity_id
_entity_poly.type
_entity_poly.pdbx_seq_one_letter_code
_entity_poly.pdbx_strand_id
1 'polypeptide(L)'
;MIFGKYINRYYLKNAPVLLLGLAALLTVDYIQLLIPRLYRLVINGVNLGQVVVDGQTVAFGKEVLFQHICLPMIYIIILMVLGRFLWRVCFFGSAVRVTADLRERMFDHSRQLSQQYYQVNKVGNLMSLYTNDLDTIQECFGDGVLMFFDALTLGLLALYKMWNMDHQLTLLALIPALLMLAIGTVMGKTMTKTWEKRQQAFADLSDFAQENFSGIAVIKAFVKELKELIAFRKLNKENEKINVEYTRISVLLEIMVTLFVESVICVILGFGGYLVYVGQFNAGQLVEYIGYFEAIVWPIMAVAMLIEKSSRGKASLNRITELLDAPIDVADRPGVPDLANVQGGVEFRDLTFRYPDGEFDVLKNISFTIQPGERVGIVGKTGAGKTALVDLLLRTYNVPDGTLFVDGKDVNTVSIHSVRNACAYVPQDNFLFSDTIAHNIGFGVDDATREDIDRAAALADVRDNIVDFKDGYETVLGERGVTVSGGQKQRISIARALLKNAPILILDDSVSAVDTRTEKIILDNLKASRAGKTTLLIAHRISTVEGLDKIIFLEDGRVEAVGPHDSLYASCPEYRRMVDLQRLEDEVGGDSNG
;
A
#
# COMPACT_ATOMS: atom_id res chain seq x y z
N MET A 1 -4.60 -11.42 19.08
CA MET A 1 -4.34 -12.34 17.96
C MET A 1 -5.35 -12.07 16.85
N ILE A 2 -4.92 -12.19 15.59
CA ILE A 2 -5.80 -12.04 14.41
C ILE A 2 -5.89 -13.39 13.68
N PHE A 3 -7.08 -13.72 13.18
CA PHE A 3 -7.33 -14.92 12.40
C PHE A 3 -8.03 -14.55 11.10
N GLY A 4 -7.71 -15.25 10.01
CA GLY A 4 -8.31 -15.04 8.69
C GLY A 4 -7.71 -15.93 7.62
N LYS A 5 -8.33 -15.94 6.44
CA LYS A 5 -8.02 -16.81 5.30
C LYS A 5 -6.52 -16.89 4.98
N TYR A 6 -5.83 -15.75 4.96
CA TYR A 6 -4.42 -15.67 4.55
C TYR A 6 -3.44 -15.77 5.72
N ILE A 7 -3.84 -15.45 6.97
CA ILE A 7 -2.94 -15.41 8.12
C ILE A 7 -2.83 -16.76 8.86
N ASN A 8 -3.92 -17.57 8.89
CA ASN A 8 -3.96 -18.81 9.65
C ASN A 8 -2.86 -19.82 9.21
N ARG A 9 -2.57 -19.87 7.91
CA ARG A 9 -1.50 -20.69 7.36
C ARG A 9 -0.14 -20.36 7.96
N TYR A 10 0.11 -19.09 8.29
CA TYR A 10 1.39 -18.65 8.83
C TYR A 10 1.58 -19.05 10.29
N TYR A 11 0.50 -19.13 11.07
CA TYR A 11 0.59 -19.70 12.42
C TYR A 11 1.03 -21.16 12.36
N LEU A 12 0.50 -21.95 11.44
CA LEU A 12 0.90 -23.35 11.26
C LEU A 12 2.35 -23.48 10.72
N LYS A 13 2.71 -22.67 9.72
CA LYS A 13 4.06 -22.66 9.13
C LYS A 13 5.14 -22.32 10.17
N ASN A 14 4.85 -21.38 11.07
CA ASN A 14 5.79 -20.92 12.09
C ASN A 14 5.58 -21.59 13.46
N ALA A 15 4.68 -22.57 13.57
CA ALA A 15 4.35 -23.21 14.85
C ALA A 15 5.56 -23.70 15.67
N PRO A 16 6.60 -24.35 15.10
CA PRO A 16 7.75 -24.79 15.89
C PRO A 16 8.49 -23.61 16.55
N VAL A 17 8.68 -22.50 15.81
CA VAL A 17 9.38 -21.31 16.32
C VAL A 17 8.52 -20.59 17.36
N LEU A 18 7.21 -20.48 17.11
CA LEU A 18 6.26 -19.87 18.06
C LEU A 18 6.15 -20.68 19.35
N LEU A 19 6.14 -22.02 19.28
CA LEU A 19 6.14 -22.89 20.46
C LEU A 19 7.44 -22.77 21.27
N LEU A 20 8.58 -22.66 20.59
CA LEU A 20 9.87 -22.41 21.28
C LEU A 20 9.84 -21.05 21.99
N GLY A 21 9.34 -20.02 21.32
CA GLY A 21 9.14 -18.68 21.90
C GLY A 21 8.19 -18.72 23.10
N LEU A 22 7.09 -19.46 23.00
CA LEU A 22 6.13 -19.64 24.09
C LEU A 22 6.75 -20.37 25.29
N ALA A 23 7.52 -21.43 25.07
CA ALA A 23 8.22 -22.12 26.14
C ALA A 23 9.21 -21.20 26.87
N ALA A 24 9.96 -20.37 26.11
CA ALA A 24 10.85 -19.39 26.68
C ALA A 24 10.08 -18.32 27.49
N LEU A 25 8.95 -17.84 27.01
CA LEU A 25 8.07 -16.88 27.70
C LEU A 25 7.56 -17.46 29.02
N LEU A 26 6.97 -18.66 29.00
CA LEU A 26 6.49 -19.35 30.18
C LEU A 26 7.59 -19.53 31.24
N THR A 27 8.80 -19.85 30.80
CA THR A 27 9.96 -19.98 31.69
C THR A 27 10.31 -18.63 32.32
N VAL A 28 10.31 -17.55 31.55
CA VAL A 28 10.60 -16.19 32.05
C VAL A 28 9.53 -15.76 33.05
N ASP A 29 8.24 -15.94 32.76
CA ASP A 29 7.12 -15.59 33.66
C ASP A 29 7.21 -16.33 34.98
N TYR A 30 7.50 -17.65 34.93
CA TYR A 30 7.67 -18.43 36.16
C TYR A 30 8.87 -17.95 37.01
N ILE A 31 10.02 -17.69 36.35
CA ILE A 31 11.24 -17.23 37.03
C ILE A 31 11.05 -15.82 37.60
N GLN A 32 10.34 -14.93 36.90
CA GLN A 32 10.01 -13.59 37.37
C GLN A 32 9.28 -13.63 38.69
N LEU A 33 8.36 -14.60 38.87
CA LEU A 33 7.60 -14.79 40.10
C LEU A 33 8.41 -15.42 41.24
N LEU A 34 9.67 -15.80 41.05
CA LEU A 34 10.59 -16.18 42.12
C LEU A 34 11.23 -14.97 42.82
N ILE A 35 11.28 -13.81 42.19
CA ILE A 35 11.90 -12.59 42.72
C ILE A 35 11.21 -12.14 44.02
N PRO A 36 9.89 -12.04 44.13
CA PRO A 36 9.21 -11.68 45.38
C PRO A 36 9.53 -12.63 46.54
N ARG A 37 9.75 -13.92 46.26
CA ARG A 37 10.17 -14.89 47.25
C ARG A 37 11.56 -14.58 47.81
N LEU A 38 12.49 -14.10 46.97
CA LEU A 38 13.83 -13.67 47.45
C LEU A 38 13.70 -12.42 48.34
N TYR A 39 12.82 -11.47 48.00
CA TYR A 39 12.54 -10.32 48.87
C TYR A 39 12.03 -10.77 50.26
N ARG A 40 11.14 -11.76 50.30
CA ARG A 40 10.70 -12.36 51.59
C ARG A 40 11.88 -12.84 52.43
N LEU A 41 12.85 -13.56 51.83
CA LEU A 41 14.01 -14.06 52.55
C LEU A 41 14.87 -12.94 53.10
N VAL A 42 15.07 -11.85 52.37
CA VAL A 42 15.83 -10.68 52.87
C VAL A 42 15.11 -10.03 54.05
N ILE A 43 13.82 -9.72 53.88
CA ILE A 43 13.04 -9.02 54.91
C ILE A 43 12.96 -9.85 56.19
N ASN A 44 12.69 -11.15 56.07
CA ASN A 44 12.64 -12.05 57.26
C ASN A 44 14.03 -12.18 57.91
N GLY A 45 15.08 -12.27 57.10
CA GLY A 45 16.46 -12.35 57.63
C GLY A 45 16.86 -11.11 58.44
N VAL A 46 16.49 -9.92 57.93
CA VAL A 46 16.79 -8.65 58.63
C VAL A 46 15.93 -8.53 59.93
N ASN A 47 14.63 -8.91 59.86
CA ASN A 47 13.73 -8.75 61.01
C ASN A 47 13.91 -9.80 62.10
N LEU A 48 14.14 -11.06 61.72
CA LEU A 48 14.14 -12.20 62.66
C LEU A 48 15.59 -12.68 62.97
N GLY A 49 16.62 -12.14 62.28
CA GLY A 49 17.99 -12.61 62.40
C GLY A 49 18.24 -14.03 61.88
N GLN A 50 17.21 -14.68 61.32
CA GLN A 50 17.24 -16.04 60.81
C GLN A 50 16.28 -16.22 59.62
N VAL A 51 16.60 -17.14 58.74
CA VAL A 51 15.77 -17.46 57.55
C VAL A 51 15.56 -18.98 57.46
N VAL A 52 14.43 -19.37 56.90
CA VAL A 52 14.15 -20.78 56.61
C VAL A 52 14.57 -21.05 55.15
N VAL A 53 15.63 -21.82 54.98
CA VAL A 53 16.13 -22.26 53.68
C VAL A 53 16.06 -23.79 53.67
N ASP A 54 15.42 -24.37 52.66
CA ASP A 54 15.23 -25.81 52.46
C ASP A 54 14.71 -26.56 53.72
N GLY A 55 13.81 -25.89 54.46
CA GLY A 55 13.20 -26.44 55.67
C GLY A 55 14.05 -26.33 56.95
N GLN A 56 15.25 -25.77 56.87
CA GLN A 56 16.13 -25.54 58.02
C GLN A 56 16.21 -24.06 58.35
N THR A 57 16.17 -23.75 59.65
CA THR A 57 16.35 -22.38 60.17
C THR A 57 17.83 -22.07 60.25
N VAL A 58 18.31 -21.14 59.47
CA VAL A 58 19.73 -20.72 59.39
C VAL A 58 19.87 -19.28 59.89
N ALA A 59 20.91 -18.95 60.64
CA ALA A 59 21.19 -17.57 61.06
C ALA A 59 21.48 -16.69 59.85
N PHE A 60 20.83 -15.50 59.77
CA PHE A 60 21.02 -14.56 58.67
C PHE A 60 22.40 -13.91 58.74
N GLY A 61 23.29 -14.23 57.81
CA GLY A 61 24.64 -13.73 57.77
C GLY A 61 25.11 -13.49 56.33
N LYS A 62 26.35 -13.01 56.17
CA LYS A 62 26.89 -12.70 54.84
C LYS A 62 26.91 -13.88 53.90
N GLU A 63 27.15 -15.07 54.39
CA GLU A 63 27.19 -16.31 53.61
C GLU A 63 25.81 -16.69 53.06
N VAL A 64 24.77 -16.63 53.90
CA VAL A 64 23.35 -16.88 53.55
C VAL A 64 22.88 -15.84 52.53
N LEU A 65 23.22 -14.56 52.77
CA LEU A 65 22.91 -13.49 51.81
C LEU A 65 23.51 -13.76 50.44
N PHE A 66 24.78 -14.16 50.39
CA PHE A 66 25.44 -14.42 49.12
C PHE A 66 24.93 -15.69 48.44
N GLN A 67 24.87 -16.81 49.12
CA GLN A 67 24.54 -18.12 48.53
C GLN A 67 23.06 -18.30 48.21
N HIS A 68 22.15 -17.79 49.07
CA HIS A 68 20.72 -18.04 48.91
C HIS A 68 19.92 -16.86 48.36
N ILE A 69 20.54 -15.69 48.23
CA ILE A 69 19.86 -14.50 47.72
C ILE A 69 20.61 -13.91 46.50
N CYS A 70 21.86 -13.48 46.67
CA CYS A 70 22.61 -12.82 45.60
C CYS A 70 22.89 -13.76 44.40
N LEU A 71 23.39 -14.95 44.68
CA LEU A 71 23.73 -15.93 43.63
C LEU A 71 22.49 -16.38 42.84
N PRO A 72 21.35 -16.81 43.48
CA PRO A 72 20.11 -17.10 42.77
C PRO A 72 19.58 -15.90 41.97
N MET A 73 19.65 -14.68 42.52
CA MET A 73 19.24 -13.47 41.83
C MET A 73 20.04 -13.23 40.54
N ILE A 74 21.36 -13.44 40.57
CA ILE A 74 22.20 -13.36 39.37
C ILE A 74 21.77 -14.40 38.33
N TYR A 75 21.54 -15.65 38.74
CA TYR A 75 21.07 -16.70 37.83
C TYR A 75 19.70 -16.35 37.23
N ILE A 76 18.78 -15.86 38.04
CA ILE A 76 17.45 -15.39 37.59
C ILE A 76 17.61 -14.31 36.53
N ILE A 77 18.43 -13.28 36.79
CA ILE A 77 18.65 -12.18 35.86
C ILE A 77 19.22 -12.68 34.53
N ILE A 78 20.28 -13.51 34.56
CA ILE A 78 20.89 -14.06 33.36
C ILE A 78 19.85 -14.87 32.55
N LEU A 79 19.11 -15.75 33.23
CA LEU A 79 18.12 -16.61 32.55
C LEU A 79 16.95 -15.81 31.99
N MET A 80 16.49 -14.77 32.69
CA MET A 80 15.48 -13.84 32.21
C MET A 80 15.97 -13.07 30.97
N VAL A 81 17.22 -12.59 30.95
CA VAL A 81 17.77 -11.88 29.78
C VAL A 81 17.84 -12.82 28.57
N LEU A 82 18.36 -14.03 28.75
CA LEU A 82 18.44 -15.02 27.67
C LEU A 82 17.04 -15.45 27.17
N GLY A 83 16.12 -15.70 28.10
CA GLY A 83 14.74 -16.07 27.75
C GLY A 83 14.01 -14.94 27.05
N ARG A 84 14.15 -13.69 27.53
CA ARG A 84 13.55 -12.50 26.90
C ARG A 84 14.14 -12.24 25.51
N PHE A 85 15.41 -12.49 25.30
CA PHE A 85 16.01 -12.42 23.96
C PHE A 85 15.43 -13.51 23.05
N LEU A 86 15.38 -14.74 23.52
CA LEU A 86 14.92 -15.88 22.74
C LEU A 86 13.47 -15.74 22.27
N TRP A 87 12.52 -15.44 23.15
CA TRP A 87 11.13 -15.28 22.74
C TRP A 87 10.92 -14.07 21.82
N ARG A 88 11.69 -12.97 22.02
CA ARG A 88 11.65 -11.81 21.12
C ARG A 88 12.05 -12.19 19.70
N VAL A 89 13.16 -12.89 19.54
CA VAL A 89 13.61 -13.37 18.23
C VAL A 89 12.57 -14.32 17.60
N CYS A 90 11.94 -15.20 18.40
CA CYS A 90 10.94 -16.11 17.91
C CYS A 90 9.67 -15.39 17.43
N PHE A 91 9.07 -14.51 18.23
CA PHE A 91 7.82 -13.85 17.88
C PHE A 91 8.01 -12.76 16.83
N PHE A 92 8.92 -11.81 17.06
CA PHE A 92 9.15 -10.72 16.10
C PHE A 92 9.81 -11.18 14.82
N GLY A 93 10.75 -12.12 14.90
CA GLY A 93 11.36 -12.71 13.72
C GLY A 93 10.34 -13.46 12.84
N SER A 94 9.37 -14.14 13.46
CA SER A 94 8.27 -14.76 12.73
C SER A 94 7.32 -13.71 12.12
N ALA A 95 7.01 -12.63 12.83
CA ALA A 95 6.16 -11.55 12.34
C ALA A 95 6.76 -10.89 11.10
N VAL A 96 8.06 -10.56 11.10
CA VAL A 96 8.77 -9.99 9.95
C VAL A 96 8.74 -10.92 8.73
N ARG A 97 8.95 -12.23 8.94
CA ARG A 97 8.87 -13.21 7.84
C ARG A 97 7.46 -13.31 7.25
N VAL A 98 6.43 -13.27 8.10
CA VAL A 98 5.03 -13.31 7.66
C VAL A 98 4.69 -12.09 6.82
N THR A 99 5.10 -10.89 7.24
CA THR A 99 4.85 -9.67 6.46
C THR A 99 5.64 -9.64 5.16
N ALA A 100 6.87 -10.16 5.13
CA ALA A 100 7.64 -10.28 3.88
C ALA A 100 6.95 -11.21 2.88
N ASP A 101 6.57 -12.44 3.29
CA ASP A 101 5.82 -13.39 2.46
C ASP A 101 4.47 -12.79 1.97
N LEU A 102 3.76 -12.07 2.86
CA LEU A 102 2.47 -11.49 2.52
C LEU A 102 2.63 -10.34 1.52
N ARG A 103 3.66 -9.50 1.67
CA ARG A 103 3.99 -8.41 0.74
C ARG A 103 4.31 -8.94 -0.66
N GLU A 104 5.10 -10.01 -0.75
CA GLU A 104 5.42 -10.68 -2.01
C GLU A 104 4.16 -11.21 -2.69
N ARG A 105 3.27 -11.88 -1.95
CA ARG A 105 2.00 -12.38 -2.48
C ARG A 105 1.06 -11.26 -2.92
N MET A 106 0.99 -10.16 -2.18
CA MET A 106 0.21 -8.99 -2.56
C MET A 106 0.74 -8.41 -3.87
N PHE A 107 2.06 -8.29 -4.01
CA PHE A 107 2.67 -7.77 -5.23
C PHE A 107 2.44 -8.69 -6.43
N ASP A 108 2.64 -9.99 -6.25
CA ASP A 108 2.40 -10.99 -7.29
C ASP A 108 0.94 -10.97 -7.79
N HIS A 109 -0.03 -10.84 -6.86
CA HIS A 109 -1.43 -10.71 -7.22
C HIS A 109 -1.72 -9.36 -7.87
N SER A 110 -1.21 -8.25 -7.31
CA SER A 110 -1.44 -6.90 -7.85
C SER A 110 -0.99 -6.77 -9.31
N ARG A 111 0.18 -7.31 -9.69
CA ARG A 111 0.66 -7.24 -11.07
C ARG A 111 -0.23 -7.98 -12.09
N GLN A 112 -1.13 -8.85 -11.64
CA GLN A 112 -2.05 -9.61 -12.47
C GLN A 112 -3.42 -8.94 -12.59
N LEU A 113 -3.73 -7.95 -11.74
CA LEU A 113 -4.98 -7.21 -11.78
C LEU A 113 -5.08 -6.35 -13.04
N SER A 114 -6.31 -6.15 -13.52
CA SER A 114 -6.59 -5.34 -14.71
C SER A 114 -6.38 -3.84 -14.46
N GLN A 115 -6.19 -3.06 -15.53
CA GLN A 115 -6.10 -1.61 -15.45
C GLN A 115 -7.35 -0.98 -14.81
N GLN A 116 -8.52 -1.57 -15.02
CA GLN A 116 -9.77 -1.15 -14.40
C GLN A 116 -9.67 -1.13 -12.86
N TYR A 117 -9.06 -2.15 -12.26
CA TYR A 117 -8.85 -2.19 -10.82
C TYR A 117 -8.11 -0.95 -10.32
N TYR A 118 -7.08 -0.50 -11.06
CA TYR A 118 -6.27 0.67 -10.71
C TYR A 118 -6.95 2.01 -11.01
N GLN A 119 -7.93 2.04 -11.90
CA GLN A 119 -8.76 3.23 -12.14
C GLN A 119 -9.73 3.48 -10.98
N VAL A 120 -10.33 2.42 -10.45
CA VAL A 120 -11.23 2.50 -9.28
C VAL A 120 -10.45 2.66 -7.97
N ASN A 121 -9.34 1.94 -7.82
CA ASN A 121 -8.53 1.91 -6.60
C ASN A 121 -7.30 2.82 -6.73
N LYS A 122 -7.36 4.00 -6.11
CA LYS A 122 -6.25 4.96 -6.15
C LYS A 122 -4.94 4.35 -5.64
N VAL A 123 -3.84 4.58 -6.35
CA VAL A 123 -2.50 4.06 -6.01
C VAL A 123 -2.09 4.40 -4.57
N GLY A 124 -2.42 5.59 -4.06
CA GLY A 124 -2.14 5.97 -2.68
C GLY A 124 -2.82 5.05 -1.64
N ASN A 125 -4.06 4.62 -1.89
CA ASN A 125 -4.75 3.65 -1.01
C ASN A 125 -4.07 2.28 -1.06
N LEU A 126 -3.65 1.84 -2.25
CA LEU A 126 -2.92 0.58 -2.40
C LEU A 126 -1.57 0.63 -1.68
N MET A 127 -0.82 1.72 -1.79
CA MET A 127 0.44 1.90 -1.06
C MET A 127 0.26 1.83 0.46
N SER A 128 -0.87 2.33 0.99
CA SER A 128 -1.21 2.19 2.42
C SER A 128 -1.35 0.72 2.85
N LEU A 129 -1.81 -0.18 1.97
CA LEU A 129 -1.86 -1.62 2.26
C LEU A 129 -0.46 -2.22 2.42
N TYR A 130 0.51 -1.78 1.59
CA TYR A 130 1.90 -2.26 1.61
C TYR A 130 2.74 -1.69 2.76
N THR A 131 2.28 -0.62 3.39
CA THR A 131 2.94 0.04 4.52
C THR A 131 2.13 -0.13 5.81
N ASN A 132 1.21 0.78 6.10
CA ASN A 132 0.49 0.86 7.37
C ASN A 132 -0.29 -0.42 7.74
N ASP A 133 -0.96 -1.06 6.75
CA ASP A 133 -1.75 -2.25 7.03
C ASP A 133 -0.89 -3.48 7.28
N LEU A 134 0.19 -3.65 6.53
CA LEU A 134 1.16 -4.72 6.78
C LEU A 134 1.88 -4.53 8.11
N ASP A 135 2.26 -3.30 8.49
CA ASP A 135 2.88 -3.01 9.78
C ASP A 135 1.91 -3.32 10.93
N THR A 136 0.64 -2.97 10.78
CA THR A 136 -0.40 -3.34 11.75
C THR A 136 -0.55 -4.86 11.90
N ILE A 137 -0.47 -5.62 10.80
CA ILE A 137 -0.48 -7.09 10.85
C ILE A 137 0.78 -7.62 11.53
N GLN A 138 1.95 -7.05 11.24
CA GLN A 138 3.21 -7.42 11.89
C GLN A 138 3.12 -7.24 13.39
N GLU A 139 2.63 -6.10 13.88
CA GLU A 139 2.41 -5.84 15.29
C GLU A 139 1.43 -6.84 15.91
N CYS A 140 0.32 -7.11 15.23
CA CYS A 140 -0.69 -8.05 15.75
C CYS A 140 -0.17 -9.49 15.79
N PHE A 141 0.66 -9.90 14.84
CA PHE A 141 1.23 -11.25 14.80
C PHE A 141 2.38 -11.41 15.80
N GLY A 142 3.21 -10.39 16.01
CA GLY A 142 4.31 -10.39 16.98
C GLY A 142 3.82 -10.06 18.39
N ASP A 143 3.53 -8.79 18.65
CA ASP A 143 3.08 -8.30 19.97
C ASP A 143 1.74 -8.89 20.40
N GLY A 144 0.79 -9.07 19.46
CA GLY A 144 -0.53 -9.57 19.80
C GLY A 144 -0.49 -11.02 20.32
N VAL A 145 0.37 -11.87 19.74
CA VAL A 145 0.59 -13.25 20.23
C VAL A 145 1.29 -13.21 21.58
N LEU A 146 2.34 -12.41 21.69
CA LEU A 146 3.08 -12.21 22.94
C LEU A 146 2.14 -11.76 24.08
N MET A 147 1.46 -10.63 23.90
CA MET A 147 0.57 -10.06 24.94
C MET A 147 -0.52 -11.02 25.38
N PHE A 148 -1.05 -11.82 24.46
CA PHE A 148 -2.08 -12.80 24.80
C PHE A 148 -1.56 -13.88 25.75
N PHE A 149 -0.42 -14.49 25.40
CA PHE A 149 0.15 -15.56 26.22
C PHE A 149 0.77 -15.02 27.52
N ASP A 150 1.48 -13.89 27.47
CA ASP A 150 2.07 -13.25 28.64
C ASP A 150 0.99 -12.84 29.67
N ALA A 151 -0.07 -12.16 29.23
CA ALA A 151 -1.18 -11.79 30.11
C ALA A 151 -1.87 -13.02 30.73
N LEU A 152 -2.06 -14.07 29.93
CA LEU A 152 -2.70 -15.30 30.39
C LEU A 152 -1.81 -16.03 31.41
N THR A 153 -0.53 -16.24 31.09
CA THR A 153 0.38 -17.07 31.89
C THR A 153 0.84 -16.36 33.16
N LEU A 154 1.38 -15.14 33.01
CA LEU A 154 1.83 -14.35 34.16
C LEU A 154 0.66 -14.02 35.10
N GLY A 155 -0.50 -13.60 34.52
CA GLY A 155 -1.70 -13.30 35.30
C GLY A 155 -2.23 -14.50 36.11
N LEU A 156 -2.38 -15.67 35.44
CA LEU A 156 -2.85 -16.89 36.13
C LEU A 156 -1.85 -17.40 37.16
N LEU A 157 -0.54 -17.39 36.84
CA LEU A 157 0.48 -17.83 37.80
C LEU A 157 0.56 -16.91 39.02
N ALA A 158 0.50 -15.60 38.82
CA ALA A 158 0.51 -14.65 39.92
C ALA A 158 -0.75 -14.77 40.81
N LEU A 159 -1.95 -14.87 40.19
CA LEU A 159 -3.19 -15.14 40.95
C LEU A 159 -3.13 -16.45 41.72
N TYR A 160 -2.60 -17.51 41.13
CA TYR A 160 -2.42 -18.79 41.82
C TYR A 160 -1.49 -18.67 43.03
N LYS A 161 -0.37 -17.91 42.90
CA LYS A 161 0.54 -17.66 44.00
C LYS A 161 -0.13 -16.85 45.13
N MET A 162 -0.85 -15.77 44.78
CA MET A 162 -1.60 -14.97 45.78
C MET A 162 -2.67 -15.79 46.48
N TRP A 163 -3.44 -16.59 45.73
CA TRP A 163 -4.49 -17.45 46.27
C TRP A 163 -3.95 -18.47 47.29
N ASN A 164 -2.79 -19.09 46.99
CA ASN A 164 -2.17 -20.05 47.92
C ASN A 164 -1.56 -19.40 49.15
N MET A 165 -1.32 -18.09 49.14
CA MET A 165 -0.86 -17.38 50.33
C MET A 165 -2.02 -17.03 51.27
N ASP A 166 -3.07 -16.40 50.76
CA ASP A 166 -4.28 -16.10 51.50
C ASP A 166 -5.47 -15.83 50.57
N HIS A 167 -6.57 -16.57 50.78
CA HIS A 167 -7.76 -16.48 49.94
C HIS A 167 -8.56 -15.20 50.19
N GLN A 168 -8.64 -14.76 51.47
CA GLN A 168 -9.45 -13.61 51.86
C GLN A 168 -8.79 -12.32 51.37
N LEU A 169 -7.49 -12.19 51.55
CA LEU A 169 -6.71 -11.05 51.03
C LEU A 169 -6.78 -10.98 49.51
N THR A 170 -6.72 -12.13 48.80
CA THR A 170 -6.82 -12.17 47.35
C THR A 170 -8.21 -11.72 46.88
N LEU A 171 -9.29 -12.15 47.48
CA LEU A 171 -10.64 -11.70 47.15
C LEU A 171 -10.82 -10.20 47.41
N LEU A 172 -10.31 -9.69 48.54
CA LEU A 172 -10.36 -8.26 48.86
C LEU A 172 -9.56 -7.42 47.85
N ALA A 173 -8.39 -7.89 47.43
CA ALA A 173 -7.56 -7.22 46.42
C ALA A 173 -8.20 -7.21 45.01
N LEU A 174 -9.05 -8.19 44.70
CA LEU A 174 -9.76 -8.25 43.41
C LEU A 174 -10.92 -7.24 43.33
N ILE A 175 -11.50 -6.77 44.41
CA ILE A 175 -12.63 -5.83 44.39
C ILE A 175 -12.28 -4.52 43.66
N PRO A 176 -11.21 -3.78 44.01
CA PRO A 176 -10.80 -2.58 43.28
C PRO A 176 -10.43 -2.90 41.82
N ALA A 177 -9.80 -4.05 41.54
CA ALA A 177 -9.45 -4.45 40.20
C ALA A 177 -10.67 -4.65 39.28
N LEU A 178 -11.73 -5.28 39.80
CA LEU A 178 -13.01 -5.42 39.08
C LEU A 178 -13.71 -4.07 38.87
N LEU A 179 -13.66 -3.19 39.86
CA LEU A 179 -14.18 -1.83 39.72
C LEU A 179 -13.43 -1.03 38.66
N MET A 180 -12.10 -1.14 38.62
CA MET A 180 -11.25 -0.56 37.56
C MET A 180 -11.66 -1.05 36.17
N LEU A 181 -11.89 -2.37 36.02
CA LEU A 181 -12.31 -2.94 34.74
C LEU A 181 -13.67 -2.35 34.28
N ALA A 182 -14.62 -2.21 35.17
CA ALA A 182 -15.94 -1.63 34.90
C ALA A 182 -15.83 -0.15 34.47
N ILE A 183 -15.06 0.67 35.18
CA ILE A 183 -14.82 2.08 34.85
C ILE A 183 -14.04 2.19 33.55
N GLY A 184 -13.00 1.37 33.35
CA GLY A 184 -12.19 1.34 32.14
C GLY A 184 -13.01 1.06 30.87
N THR A 185 -14.02 0.18 30.94
CA THR A 185 -14.91 -0.09 29.79
C THR A 185 -15.81 1.10 29.44
N VAL A 186 -16.28 1.86 30.44
CA VAL A 186 -17.11 3.06 30.22
C VAL A 186 -16.25 4.21 29.66
N MET A 187 -15.11 4.47 30.28
CA MET A 187 -14.19 5.52 29.84
C MET A 187 -13.58 5.21 28.46
N GLY A 188 -13.29 3.95 28.18
CA GLY A 188 -12.76 3.50 26.89
C GLY A 188 -13.66 3.90 25.71
N LYS A 189 -14.98 3.75 25.84
CA LYS A 189 -15.94 4.20 24.80
C LYS A 189 -15.87 5.71 24.55
N THR A 190 -15.75 6.50 25.60
CA THR A 190 -15.63 7.97 25.49
C THR A 190 -14.30 8.35 24.84
N MET A 191 -13.23 7.68 25.23
CA MET A 191 -11.89 7.89 24.66
C MET A 191 -11.84 7.56 23.17
N THR A 192 -12.43 6.44 22.73
CA THR A 192 -12.53 6.08 21.30
C THR A 192 -13.26 7.16 20.51
N LYS A 193 -14.41 7.65 21.01
CA LYS A 193 -15.17 8.71 20.33
C LYS A 193 -14.39 10.02 20.23
N THR A 194 -13.64 10.38 21.27
CA THR A 194 -12.82 11.60 21.26
C THR A 194 -11.58 11.44 20.37
N TRP A 195 -11.03 10.21 20.31
CA TRP A 195 -9.97 9.87 19.38
C TRP A 195 -10.40 10.02 17.91
N GLU A 196 -11.59 9.53 17.56
CA GLU A 196 -12.15 9.68 16.20
C GLU A 196 -12.28 11.15 15.81
N LYS A 197 -12.79 12.00 16.72
CA LYS A 197 -12.85 13.47 16.50
C LYS A 197 -11.46 14.09 16.30
N ARG A 198 -10.48 13.65 17.09
CA ARG A 198 -9.09 14.10 16.97
C ARG A 198 -8.49 13.74 15.62
N GLN A 199 -8.71 12.49 15.16
CA GLN A 199 -8.25 12.03 13.86
C GLN A 199 -8.89 12.83 12.72
N GLN A 200 -10.20 13.08 12.80
CA GLN A 200 -10.89 13.89 11.80
C GLN A 200 -10.35 15.32 11.74
N ALA A 201 -10.20 15.99 12.88
CA ALA A 201 -9.67 17.35 12.92
C ALA A 201 -8.22 17.44 12.40
N PHE A 202 -7.41 16.40 12.62
CA PHE A 202 -6.06 16.32 12.07
C PHE A 202 -6.08 16.06 10.56
N ALA A 203 -6.98 15.22 10.07
CA ALA A 203 -7.17 14.98 8.64
C ALA A 203 -7.57 16.26 7.92
N ASP A 204 -8.57 16.97 8.41
CA ASP A 204 -9.04 18.24 7.84
C ASP A 204 -7.91 19.29 7.78
N LEU A 205 -7.07 19.38 8.82
CA LEU A 205 -5.90 20.26 8.85
C LEU A 205 -4.84 19.86 7.84
N SER A 206 -4.58 18.55 7.70
CA SER A 206 -3.59 17.98 6.77
C SER A 206 -4.03 18.16 5.32
N ASP A 207 -5.31 17.91 5.02
CA ASP A 207 -5.89 18.08 3.68
C ASP A 207 -5.81 19.56 3.26
N PHE A 208 -6.14 20.48 4.16
CA PHE A 208 -6.01 21.92 3.91
C PHE A 208 -4.55 22.31 3.63
N ALA A 209 -3.60 21.80 4.41
CA ALA A 209 -2.18 22.08 4.19
C ALA A 209 -1.68 21.51 2.86
N GLN A 210 -2.06 20.27 2.52
CA GLN A 210 -1.72 19.63 1.26
C GLN A 210 -2.27 20.40 0.04
N GLU A 211 -3.53 20.84 0.11
CA GLU A 211 -4.14 21.65 -0.95
C GLU A 211 -3.38 22.98 -1.15
N ASN A 212 -3.05 23.67 -0.06
CA ASN A 212 -2.30 24.91 -0.09
C ASN A 212 -0.89 24.74 -0.68
N PHE A 213 -0.17 23.67 -0.29
CA PHE A 213 1.16 23.40 -0.84
C PHE A 213 1.11 23.00 -2.31
N SER A 214 0.12 22.22 -2.72
CA SER A 214 -0.09 21.85 -4.12
C SER A 214 -0.47 23.08 -4.97
N GLY A 215 -1.26 23.98 -4.42
CA GLY A 215 -1.71 25.22 -5.06
C GLY A 215 -0.83 26.45 -4.80
N ILE A 216 0.39 26.30 -4.26
CA ILE A 216 1.21 27.42 -3.77
C ILE A 216 1.51 28.47 -4.85
N ALA A 217 1.69 28.05 -6.10
CA ALA A 217 1.91 28.96 -7.22
C ALA A 217 0.71 29.90 -7.44
N VAL A 218 -0.51 29.37 -7.31
CA VAL A 218 -1.76 30.13 -7.44
C VAL A 218 -1.90 31.10 -6.26
N ILE A 219 -1.68 30.62 -5.04
CA ILE A 219 -1.75 31.46 -3.82
C ILE A 219 -0.79 32.65 -3.95
N LYS A 220 0.44 32.42 -4.39
CA LYS A 220 1.45 33.46 -4.61
C LYS A 220 1.08 34.41 -5.75
N ALA A 221 0.61 33.87 -6.88
CA ALA A 221 0.20 34.69 -8.02
C ALA A 221 -0.94 35.66 -7.69
N PHE A 222 -1.87 35.24 -6.81
CA PHE A 222 -3.00 36.06 -6.37
C PHE A 222 -2.77 36.77 -5.03
N VAL A 223 -1.56 36.70 -4.45
CA VAL A 223 -1.19 37.37 -3.17
C VAL A 223 -2.19 37.02 -2.06
N LYS A 224 -2.48 35.73 -1.85
CA LYS A 224 -3.50 35.28 -0.88
C LYS A 224 -2.89 34.57 0.35
N GLU A 225 -1.59 34.65 0.56
CA GLU A 225 -0.88 33.97 1.66
C GLU A 225 -1.47 34.30 3.03
N LEU A 226 -1.83 35.58 3.26
CA LEU A 226 -2.42 36.00 4.53
C LEU A 226 -3.82 35.41 4.74
N LYS A 227 -4.64 35.34 3.69
CA LYS A 227 -5.98 34.72 3.75
C LYS A 227 -5.88 33.25 4.13
N GLU A 228 -5.01 32.51 3.48
CA GLU A 228 -4.81 31.08 3.73
C GLU A 228 -4.19 30.83 5.12
N LEU A 229 -3.29 31.71 5.58
CA LEU A 229 -2.75 31.65 6.94
C LEU A 229 -3.84 31.81 8.01
N ILE A 230 -4.79 32.72 7.80
CA ILE A 230 -5.92 32.95 8.74
C ILE A 230 -6.84 31.72 8.75
N ALA A 231 -7.12 31.14 7.59
CA ALA A 231 -7.93 29.91 7.49
C ALA A 231 -7.23 28.72 8.18
N PHE A 232 -5.93 28.52 7.93
CA PHE A 232 -5.13 27.51 8.61
C PHE A 232 -5.14 27.68 10.13
N ARG A 233 -4.94 28.91 10.62
CA ARG A 233 -4.97 29.21 12.07
C ARG A 233 -6.29 28.83 12.72
N LYS A 234 -7.42 29.03 12.01
CA LYS A 234 -8.75 28.64 12.52
C LYS A 234 -8.85 27.12 12.69
N LEU A 235 -8.48 26.35 11.66
CA LEU A 235 -8.47 24.89 11.71
C LEU A 235 -7.49 24.35 12.77
N ASN A 236 -6.28 24.94 12.84
CA ASN A 236 -5.29 24.54 13.83
C ASN A 236 -5.75 24.79 15.28
N LYS A 237 -6.48 25.90 15.52
CA LYS A 237 -7.06 26.19 16.84
C LYS A 237 -8.18 25.21 17.21
N GLU A 238 -8.96 24.76 16.24
CA GLU A 238 -9.96 23.71 16.45
C GLU A 238 -9.31 22.37 16.76
N ASN A 239 -8.29 21.98 15.99
CA ASN A 239 -7.47 20.80 16.25
C ASN A 239 -6.82 20.86 17.64
N GLU A 240 -6.25 22.00 18.04
CA GLU A 240 -5.70 22.23 19.39
C GLU A 240 -6.75 21.95 20.47
N LYS A 241 -7.95 22.53 20.34
CA LYS A 241 -9.05 22.35 21.32
C LYS A 241 -9.42 20.88 21.48
N ILE A 242 -9.57 20.16 20.39
CA ILE A 242 -9.92 18.73 20.40
C ILE A 242 -8.76 17.89 20.98
N ASN A 243 -7.51 18.23 20.67
CA ASN A 243 -6.35 17.57 21.25
C ASN A 243 -6.28 17.77 22.77
N VAL A 244 -6.56 18.98 23.26
CA VAL A 244 -6.61 19.26 24.71
C VAL A 244 -7.74 18.48 25.37
N GLU A 245 -8.92 18.38 24.76
CA GLU A 245 -10.03 17.57 25.27
C GLU A 245 -9.64 16.08 25.37
N TYR A 246 -9.04 15.52 24.32
CA TYR A 246 -8.52 14.15 24.33
C TYR A 246 -7.48 13.94 25.43
N THR A 247 -6.51 14.85 25.54
CA THR A 247 -5.45 14.76 26.55
C THR A 247 -6.03 14.80 27.98
N ARG A 248 -7.04 15.65 28.23
CA ARG A 248 -7.72 15.69 29.55
C ARG A 248 -8.35 14.34 29.91
N ILE A 249 -9.04 13.70 28.96
CA ILE A 249 -9.66 12.38 29.17
C ILE A 249 -8.60 11.30 29.38
N SER A 250 -7.52 11.35 28.60
CA SER A 250 -6.40 10.40 28.69
C SER A 250 -5.69 10.49 30.05
N VAL A 251 -5.35 11.71 30.48
CA VAL A 251 -4.72 11.94 31.79
C VAL A 251 -5.65 11.54 32.94
N LEU A 252 -6.96 11.84 32.83
CA LEU A 252 -7.92 11.41 33.83
C LEU A 252 -7.97 9.88 33.96
N LEU A 253 -7.94 9.17 32.83
CA LEU A 253 -7.89 7.71 32.83
C LEU A 253 -6.60 7.19 33.51
N GLU A 254 -5.44 7.79 33.20
CA GLU A 254 -4.15 7.43 33.80
C GLU A 254 -4.16 7.63 35.33
N ILE A 255 -4.67 8.78 35.78
CA ILE A 255 -4.83 9.06 37.22
C ILE A 255 -5.75 8.03 37.85
N MET A 256 -6.89 7.69 37.23
CA MET A 256 -7.79 6.67 37.71
C MET A 256 -7.13 5.29 37.86
N VAL A 257 -6.36 4.87 36.83
CA VAL A 257 -5.59 3.61 36.88
C VAL A 257 -4.62 3.61 38.07
N THR A 258 -3.87 4.70 38.24
CA THR A 258 -2.93 4.85 39.36
C THR A 258 -3.66 4.77 40.71
N LEU A 259 -4.75 5.51 40.86
CA LEU A 259 -5.56 5.48 42.10
C LEU A 259 -6.06 4.07 42.42
N PHE A 260 -6.48 3.29 41.43
CA PHE A 260 -6.92 1.90 41.66
C PHE A 260 -5.78 1.00 42.07
N VAL A 261 -4.62 1.08 41.40
CA VAL A 261 -3.43 0.29 41.76
C VAL A 261 -3.03 0.60 43.21
N GLU A 262 -2.93 1.88 43.57
CA GLU A 262 -2.57 2.31 44.90
C GLU A 262 -3.65 1.93 45.95
N SER A 263 -4.93 1.94 45.57
CA SER A 263 -6.01 1.49 46.47
C SER A 263 -5.92 -0.02 46.77
N VAL A 264 -5.52 -0.85 45.81
CA VAL A 264 -5.26 -2.27 46.08
C VAL A 264 -4.06 -2.44 47.00
N ILE A 265 -2.99 -1.67 46.80
CA ILE A 265 -1.83 -1.68 47.72
C ILE A 265 -2.25 -1.28 49.14
N CYS A 266 -3.12 -0.25 49.30
CA CYS A 266 -3.67 0.11 50.60
C CYS A 266 -4.47 -1.03 51.24
N VAL A 267 -5.29 -1.75 50.47
CA VAL A 267 -6.02 -2.93 50.96
C VAL A 267 -5.05 -4.02 51.40
N ILE A 268 -4.01 -4.30 50.60
CA ILE A 268 -2.99 -5.31 50.94
C ILE A 268 -2.22 -4.92 52.20
N LEU A 269 -1.82 -3.65 52.32
CA LEU A 269 -1.13 -3.16 53.51
C LEU A 269 -2.04 -3.17 54.76
N GLY A 270 -3.31 -2.75 54.62
CA GLY A 270 -4.27 -2.71 55.72
C GLY A 270 -4.62 -4.10 56.24
N PHE A 271 -5.19 -4.95 55.37
CA PHE A 271 -5.60 -6.30 55.76
C PHE A 271 -4.41 -7.25 55.94
N GLY A 272 -3.42 -7.19 55.04
CA GLY A 272 -2.17 -7.98 55.14
C GLY A 272 -1.36 -7.57 56.38
N GLY A 273 -1.32 -6.28 56.73
CA GLY A 273 -0.75 -5.79 57.98
C GLY A 273 -1.47 -6.35 59.22
N TYR A 274 -2.81 -6.42 59.17
CA TYR A 274 -3.59 -7.11 60.22
C TYR A 274 -3.21 -8.59 60.31
N LEU A 275 -3.03 -9.31 59.20
CA LEU A 275 -2.59 -10.71 59.20
C LEU A 275 -1.19 -10.87 59.83
N VAL A 276 -0.29 -9.88 59.61
CA VAL A 276 1.02 -9.86 60.28
C VAL A 276 0.87 -9.64 61.78
N TYR A 277 -0.01 -8.73 62.22
CA TYR A 277 -0.26 -8.46 63.63
C TYR A 277 -0.82 -9.67 64.35
N VAL A 278 -1.73 -10.45 63.76
CA VAL A 278 -2.27 -11.68 64.34
C VAL A 278 -1.33 -12.89 64.20
N GLY A 279 -0.17 -12.72 63.56
CA GLY A 279 0.82 -13.79 63.43
C GLY A 279 0.54 -14.83 62.34
N GLN A 280 -0.45 -14.58 61.48
CA GLN A 280 -0.74 -15.45 60.31
C GLN A 280 0.23 -15.20 59.15
N PHE A 281 0.69 -13.97 58.97
CA PHE A 281 1.75 -13.58 58.05
C PHE A 281 2.99 -13.10 58.81
N ASN A 282 4.12 -13.11 58.12
CA ASN A 282 5.28 -12.34 58.52
C ASN A 282 5.52 -11.17 57.54
N ALA A 283 6.35 -10.20 57.94
CA ALA A 283 6.62 -9.00 57.12
C ALA A 283 7.15 -9.35 55.71
N GLY A 284 7.96 -10.39 55.60
CA GLY A 284 8.47 -10.85 54.29
C GLY A 284 7.39 -11.43 53.39
N GLN A 285 6.39 -12.13 53.96
CA GLN A 285 5.22 -12.64 53.21
C GLN A 285 4.36 -11.49 52.68
N LEU A 286 4.20 -10.43 53.45
CA LEU A 286 3.47 -9.25 52.98
C LEU A 286 4.16 -8.61 51.75
N VAL A 287 5.48 -8.46 51.82
CA VAL A 287 6.27 -7.93 50.66
C VAL A 287 6.21 -8.88 49.47
N GLU A 288 6.31 -10.20 49.68
CA GLU A 288 6.13 -11.20 48.65
C GLU A 288 4.76 -11.08 47.96
N TYR A 289 3.70 -10.88 48.76
CA TYR A 289 2.33 -10.72 48.26
C TYR A 289 2.18 -9.45 47.39
N ILE A 290 2.74 -8.32 47.82
CA ILE A 290 2.79 -7.07 47.03
C ILE A 290 3.49 -7.31 45.68
N GLY A 291 4.62 -8.01 45.66
CA GLY A 291 5.34 -8.32 44.43
C GLY A 291 4.54 -9.21 43.46
N TYR A 292 3.71 -10.13 43.94
CA TYR A 292 2.79 -10.88 43.09
C TYR A 292 1.65 -10.02 42.57
N PHE A 293 1.12 -9.10 43.37
CA PHE A 293 0.13 -8.15 42.89
C PHE A 293 0.68 -7.23 41.82
N GLU A 294 1.89 -6.66 42.01
CA GLU A 294 2.53 -5.83 40.99
C GLU A 294 2.70 -6.57 39.63
N ALA A 295 2.98 -7.89 39.70
CA ALA A 295 3.09 -8.71 38.50
C ALA A 295 1.76 -8.86 37.72
N ILE A 296 0.59 -8.70 38.38
CA ILE A 296 -0.74 -8.79 37.75
C ILE A 296 -1.13 -7.49 37.03
N VAL A 297 -0.58 -6.34 37.41
CA VAL A 297 -0.95 -5.03 36.84
C VAL A 297 -0.75 -5.02 35.32
N TRP A 298 0.40 -5.50 34.86
CA TRP A 298 0.69 -5.59 33.42
C TRP A 298 -0.30 -6.49 32.64
N PRO A 299 -0.58 -7.74 33.05
CA PRO A 299 -1.61 -8.57 32.43
C PRO A 299 -2.97 -7.88 32.26
N ILE A 300 -3.43 -7.14 33.25
CA ILE A 300 -4.70 -6.41 33.18
C ILE A 300 -4.66 -5.35 32.10
N MET A 301 -3.58 -4.56 32.02
CA MET A 301 -3.39 -3.56 30.98
C MET A 301 -3.25 -4.18 29.60
N ALA A 302 -2.53 -5.29 29.48
CA ALA A 302 -2.30 -6.00 28.24
C ALA A 302 -3.60 -6.50 27.58
N VAL A 303 -4.62 -6.89 28.37
CA VAL A 303 -5.94 -7.29 27.84
C VAL A 303 -6.61 -6.14 27.08
N ALA A 304 -6.60 -4.93 27.62
CA ALA A 304 -7.18 -3.76 26.95
C ALA A 304 -6.44 -3.43 25.64
N MET A 305 -5.10 -3.41 25.69
CA MET A 305 -4.26 -3.19 24.50
C MET A 305 -4.45 -4.29 23.44
N LEU A 306 -4.65 -5.54 23.87
CA LEU A 306 -4.88 -6.66 22.97
C LEU A 306 -6.20 -6.53 22.20
N ILE A 307 -7.26 -6.06 22.85
CA ILE A 307 -8.56 -5.80 22.20
C ILE A 307 -8.41 -4.75 21.12
N GLU A 308 -7.74 -3.63 21.41
CA GLU A 308 -7.49 -2.56 20.45
C GLU A 308 -6.64 -3.06 19.26
N LYS A 309 -5.47 -3.66 19.55
CA LYS A 309 -4.59 -4.19 18.49
C LYS A 309 -5.30 -5.24 17.63
N SER A 310 -6.07 -6.15 18.24
CA SER A 310 -6.80 -7.18 17.51
C SER A 310 -7.87 -6.59 16.60
N SER A 311 -8.58 -5.54 17.04
CA SER A 311 -9.58 -4.85 16.21
C SER A 311 -8.94 -4.15 15.01
N ARG A 312 -7.87 -3.39 15.23
CA ARG A 312 -7.09 -2.73 14.16
C ARG A 312 -6.52 -3.75 13.17
N GLY A 313 -5.89 -4.81 13.69
CA GLY A 313 -5.31 -5.86 12.87
C GLY A 313 -6.35 -6.60 12.02
N LYS A 314 -7.56 -6.81 12.55
CA LYS A 314 -8.66 -7.40 11.78
C LYS A 314 -9.12 -6.49 10.63
N ALA A 315 -9.22 -5.19 10.87
CA ALA A 315 -9.58 -4.22 9.83
C ALA A 315 -8.52 -4.19 8.71
N SER A 316 -7.23 -4.13 9.06
CA SER A 316 -6.12 -4.18 8.10
C SER A 316 -6.09 -5.49 7.32
N LEU A 317 -6.30 -6.63 8.00
CA LEU A 317 -6.36 -7.94 7.35
C LEU A 317 -7.53 -8.04 6.37
N ASN A 318 -8.69 -7.46 6.69
CA ASN A 318 -9.83 -7.45 5.77
C ASN A 318 -9.49 -6.68 4.48
N ARG A 319 -8.89 -5.49 4.58
CA ARG A 319 -8.46 -4.71 3.41
C ARG A 319 -7.44 -5.45 2.54
N ILE A 320 -6.45 -6.09 3.17
CA ILE A 320 -5.48 -6.93 2.44
C ILE A 320 -6.17 -8.15 1.82
N THR A 321 -7.16 -8.73 2.50
CA THR A 321 -7.95 -9.84 1.95
C THR A 321 -8.77 -9.41 0.74
N GLU A 322 -9.37 -8.23 0.76
CA GLU A 322 -10.08 -7.63 -0.39
C GLU A 322 -9.16 -7.48 -1.61
N LEU A 323 -7.93 -6.99 -1.40
CA LEU A 323 -6.93 -6.94 -2.47
C LEU A 323 -6.60 -8.34 -3.01
N LEU A 324 -6.31 -9.31 -2.13
CA LEU A 324 -5.89 -10.66 -2.52
C LEU A 324 -7.04 -11.53 -3.09
N ASP A 325 -8.28 -11.18 -2.79
CA ASP A 325 -9.48 -11.82 -3.32
C ASP A 325 -10.06 -11.05 -4.54
N ALA A 326 -9.46 -9.90 -4.93
CA ALA A 326 -9.87 -9.17 -6.12
C ALA A 326 -9.76 -10.08 -7.36
N PRO A 327 -10.79 -10.15 -8.21
CA PRO A 327 -10.77 -11.02 -9.37
C PRO A 327 -9.75 -10.54 -10.41
N ILE A 328 -9.08 -11.48 -11.07
CA ILE A 328 -8.27 -11.22 -12.25
C ILE A 328 -9.21 -11.23 -13.44
N ASP A 329 -9.82 -10.08 -13.76
CA ASP A 329 -10.90 -9.99 -14.75
C ASP A 329 -10.40 -10.23 -16.16
N VAL A 330 -9.17 -9.80 -16.49
CA VAL A 330 -8.57 -9.95 -17.81
C VAL A 330 -7.48 -11.01 -17.74
N ALA A 331 -7.84 -12.23 -18.12
CA ALA A 331 -6.96 -13.38 -18.08
C ALA A 331 -7.10 -14.23 -19.36
N ASP A 332 -6.05 -14.98 -19.67
CA ASP A 332 -6.11 -15.96 -20.74
C ASP A 332 -7.02 -17.14 -20.38
N ARG A 333 -7.73 -17.66 -21.36
CA ARG A 333 -8.43 -18.93 -21.24
C ARG A 333 -7.43 -20.08 -21.11
N PRO A 334 -7.74 -21.14 -20.38
CA PRO A 334 -6.84 -22.27 -20.25
C PRO A 334 -6.47 -22.88 -21.61
N GLY A 335 -5.17 -23.03 -21.87
CA GLY A 335 -4.66 -23.74 -23.06
C GLY A 335 -4.70 -22.93 -24.36
N VAL A 336 -4.89 -21.61 -24.35
CA VAL A 336 -4.80 -20.80 -25.57
C VAL A 336 -3.35 -20.77 -26.09
N PRO A 337 -3.13 -20.91 -27.41
CA PRO A 337 -1.81 -20.81 -28.03
C PRO A 337 -1.36 -19.36 -28.16
N ASP A 338 -0.06 -19.17 -28.36
CA ASP A 338 0.49 -17.89 -28.75
C ASP A 338 0.16 -17.56 -30.21
N LEU A 339 0.04 -16.28 -30.51
CA LEU A 339 -0.10 -15.76 -31.87
C LEU A 339 1.29 -15.78 -32.55
N ALA A 340 1.47 -16.63 -33.54
CA ALA A 340 2.74 -16.79 -34.24
C ALA A 340 2.74 -16.05 -35.58
N ASN A 341 3.90 -15.54 -36.00
CA ASN A 341 4.16 -14.91 -37.32
C ASN A 341 3.19 -13.79 -37.68
N VAL A 342 2.99 -12.84 -36.72
CA VAL A 342 2.04 -11.73 -36.87
C VAL A 342 2.44 -10.82 -38.03
N GLN A 343 1.51 -10.64 -38.99
CA GLN A 343 1.64 -9.72 -40.11
C GLN A 343 1.07 -8.32 -39.81
N GLY A 344 0.18 -8.23 -38.83
CA GLY A 344 -0.38 -6.99 -38.31
C GLY A 344 -1.73 -6.59 -38.92
N GLY A 345 -2.49 -7.53 -39.46
CA GLY A 345 -3.88 -7.29 -39.86
C GLY A 345 -4.78 -7.19 -38.61
N VAL A 346 -5.69 -6.22 -38.58
CA VAL A 346 -6.64 -6.02 -37.47
C VAL A 346 -8.04 -5.87 -38.02
N GLU A 347 -9.01 -6.59 -37.43
CA GLU A 347 -10.40 -6.53 -37.87
C GLU A 347 -11.33 -6.43 -36.66
N PHE A 348 -12.21 -5.43 -36.70
CA PHE A 348 -13.32 -5.26 -35.78
C PHE A 348 -14.62 -5.67 -36.50
N ARG A 349 -15.47 -6.49 -35.83
CA ARG A 349 -16.77 -6.97 -36.34
C ARG A 349 -17.87 -6.71 -35.33
N ASP A 350 -18.79 -5.84 -35.64
CA ASP A 350 -19.96 -5.51 -34.82
C ASP A 350 -19.66 -5.31 -33.33
N LEU A 351 -18.48 -4.74 -33.03
CA LEU A 351 -18.01 -4.55 -31.67
C LEU A 351 -18.83 -3.46 -30.99
N THR A 352 -19.49 -3.82 -29.89
CA THR A 352 -20.09 -2.88 -28.97
C THR A 352 -19.38 -3.01 -27.62
N PHE A 353 -18.97 -1.88 -27.03
CA PHE A 353 -18.22 -1.88 -25.80
C PHE A 353 -18.69 -0.81 -24.83
N ARG A 354 -18.80 -1.21 -23.56
CA ARG A 354 -19.05 -0.36 -22.39
C ARG A 354 -17.98 -0.61 -21.37
N TYR A 355 -17.44 0.46 -20.79
CA TYR A 355 -16.57 0.30 -19.63
C TYR A 355 -17.34 -0.35 -18.47
N PRO A 356 -16.74 -1.25 -17.69
CA PRO A 356 -17.43 -1.98 -16.62
C PRO A 356 -18.09 -1.09 -15.55
N ASP A 357 -17.55 0.11 -15.33
CA ASP A 357 -18.08 1.16 -14.43
C ASP A 357 -18.91 2.22 -15.17
N GLY A 358 -19.08 2.08 -16.50
CA GLY A 358 -19.78 3.03 -17.34
C GLY A 358 -21.30 2.75 -17.42
N GLU A 359 -22.08 3.81 -17.59
CA GLU A 359 -23.55 3.73 -17.74
C GLU A 359 -24.00 3.57 -19.21
N PHE A 360 -23.12 3.88 -20.18
CA PHE A 360 -23.46 3.89 -21.62
C PHE A 360 -22.40 3.20 -22.47
N ASP A 361 -22.81 2.77 -23.66
CA ASP A 361 -21.92 2.15 -24.65
C ASP A 361 -21.03 3.21 -25.29
N VAL A 362 -19.72 3.05 -25.11
CA VAL A 362 -18.70 3.96 -25.66
C VAL A 362 -18.43 3.65 -27.13
N LEU A 363 -18.47 2.37 -27.51
CA LEU A 363 -18.38 1.92 -28.89
C LEU A 363 -19.66 1.17 -29.25
N LYS A 364 -20.22 1.43 -30.43
CA LYS A 364 -21.52 0.92 -30.89
C LYS A 364 -21.39 0.35 -32.30
N ASN A 365 -21.48 -0.98 -32.43
CA ASN A 365 -21.45 -1.70 -33.70
C ASN A 365 -20.26 -1.33 -34.61
N ILE A 366 -19.07 -1.29 -34.02
CA ILE A 366 -17.85 -0.96 -34.73
C ILE A 366 -17.45 -2.08 -35.69
N SER A 367 -17.32 -1.76 -36.98
CA SER A 367 -16.87 -2.71 -37.99
C SER A 367 -15.94 -2.03 -38.97
N PHE A 368 -14.68 -2.48 -39.03
CA PHE A 368 -13.68 -2.08 -40.05
C PHE A 368 -12.51 -3.06 -40.06
N THR A 369 -11.73 -3.02 -41.14
CA THR A 369 -10.54 -3.86 -41.32
C THR A 369 -9.32 -3.02 -41.65
N ILE A 370 -8.20 -3.33 -41.03
CA ILE A 370 -6.86 -2.80 -41.32
C ILE A 370 -6.04 -3.93 -41.93
N GLN A 371 -5.53 -3.72 -43.13
CA GLN A 371 -4.70 -4.71 -43.81
C GLN A 371 -3.27 -4.72 -43.20
N PRO A 372 -2.55 -5.87 -43.25
CA PRO A 372 -1.15 -5.90 -42.90
C PRO A 372 -0.32 -4.85 -43.67
N GLY A 373 0.50 -4.09 -42.95
CA GLY A 373 1.35 -3.05 -43.54
C GLY A 373 0.64 -1.72 -43.82
N GLU A 374 -0.66 -1.59 -43.56
CA GLU A 374 -1.43 -0.38 -43.80
C GLU A 374 -1.16 0.69 -42.71
N ARG A 375 -1.07 1.95 -43.11
CA ARG A 375 -0.99 3.10 -42.20
C ARG A 375 -2.36 3.73 -42.08
N VAL A 376 -2.94 3.66 -40.87
CA VAL A 376 -4.34 4.04 -40.62
C VAL A 376 -4.42 5.16 -39.61
N GLY A 377 -5.13 6.24 -39.95
CA GLY A 377 -5.50 7.32 -39.05
C GLY A 377 -6.85 7.05 -38.41
N ILE A 378 -6.96 7.28 -37.13
CA ILE A 378 -8.24 7.25 -36.39
C ILE A 378 -8.53 8.66 -35.89
N VAL A 379 -9.59 9.28 -36.41
CA VAL A 379 -9.94 10.66 -36.08
C VAL A 379 -11.40 10.75 -35.58
N GLY A 380 -11.70 11.81 -34.87
CA GLY A 380 -13.02 12.10 -34.32
C GLY A 380 -12.94 13.04 -33.13
N LYS A 381 -14.08 13.55 -32.68
CA LYS A 381 -14.18 14.45 -31.54
C LYS A 381 -13.62 13.80 -30.27
N THR A 382 -13.28 14.62 -29.27
CA THR A 382 -12.94 14.12 -27.93
C THR A 382 -14.15 13.34 -27.38
N GLY A 383 -13.88 12.15 -26.81
CA GLY A 383 -14.95 11.26 -26.32
C GLY A 383 -15.58 10.34 -27.38
N ALA A 384 -15.18 10.38 -28.66
CA ALA A 384 -15.71 9.50 -29.70
C ALA A 384 -15.32 8.02 -29.56
N GLY A 385 -14.50 7.64 -28.58
CA GLY A 385 -14.12 6.24 -28.32
C GLY A 385 -12.80 5.79 -28.97
N LYS A 386 -11.98 6.72 -29.48
CA LYS A 386 -10.69 6.39 -30.17
C LYS A 386 -9.75 5.56 -29.32
N THR A 387 -9.45 5.99 -28.09
CA THR A 387 -8.58 5.27 -27.15
C THR A 387 -9.17 3.94 -26.72
N ALA A 388 -10.51 3.83 -26.61
CA ALA A 388 -11.18 2.56 -26.27
C ALA A 388 -10.90 1.46 -27.31
N LEU A 389 -10.78 1.79 -28.60
CA LEU A 389 -10.36 0.82 -29.64
C LEU A 389 -8.97 0.25 -29.38
N VAL A 390 -8.04 1.10 -28.96
CA VAL A 390 -6.66 0.69 -28.61
C VAL A 390 -6.64 -0.15 -27.36
N ASP A 391 -7.37 0.26 -26.33
CA ASP A 391 -7.49 -0.48 -25.08
C ASP A 391 -8.00 -1.91 -25.30
N LEU A 392 -8.95 -2.07 -26.21
CA LEU A 392 -9.49 -3.38 -26.58
C LEU A 392 -8.49 -4.20 -27.41
N LEU A 393 -7.79 -3.58 -28.35
CA LEU A 393 -6.74 -4.26 -29.15
C LEU A 393 -5.61 -4.75 -28.25
N LEU A 394 -5.21 -3.97 -27.25
CA LEU A 394 -4.21 -4.35 -26.25
C LEU A 394 -4.75 -5.31 -25.17
N ARG A 395 -6.01 -5.72 -25.25
CA ARG A 395 -6.65 -6.54 -24.23
C ARG A 395 -6.47 -5.95 -22.82
N THR A 396 -6.61 -4.63 -22.72
CA THR A 396 -6.64 -3.92 -21.42
C THR A 396 -7.98 -4.18 -20.72
N TYR A 397 -9.03 -4.38 -21.50
CA TYR A 397 -10.36 -4.81 -21.09
C TYR A 397 -10.77 -6.08 -21.86
N ASN A 398 -11.75 -6.81 -21.33
CA ASN A 398 -12.30 -7.97 -22.01
C ASN A 398 -13.09 -7.55 -23.25
N VAL A 399 -12.94 -8.33 -24.31
CA VAL A 399 -13.57 -8.14 -25.60
C VAL A 399 -14.61 -9.23 -25.80
N PRO A 400 -15.82 -8.95 -26.34
CA PRO A 400 -16.76 -10.00 -26.73
C PRO A 400 -16.17 -10.95 -27.79
N ASP A 401 -16.51 -12.24 -27.70
CA ASP A 401 -16.04 -13.24 -28.64
C ASP A 401 -16.49 -12.93 -30.09
N GLY A 402 -15.62 -13.16 -31.05
CA GLY A 402 -15.93 -12.97 -32.46
C GLY A 402 -16.02 -11.52 -32.92
N THR A 403 -15.56 -10.56 -32.11
CA THR A 403 -15.66 -9.13 -32.45
C THR A 403 -14.34 -8.45 -32.75
N LEU A 404 -13.21 -9.01 -32.31
CA LEU A 404 -11.88 -8.46 -32.58
C LEU A 404 -10.91 -9.56 -33.01
N PHE A 405 -10.26 -9.35 -34.14
CA PHE A 405 -9.33 -10.31 -34.73
C PHE A 405 -7.97 -9.65 -35.01
N VAL A 406 -6.90 -10.42 -34.80
CA VAL A 406 -5.54 -10.10 -35.26
C VAL A 406 -5.10 -11.21 -36.21
N ASP A 407 -4.78 -10.83 -37.46
CA ASP A 407 -4.47 -11.76 -38.55
C ASP A 407 -5.51 -12.89 -38.69
N GLY A 408 -6.81 -12.53 -38.58
CA GLY A 408 -7.92 -13.44 -38.71
C GLY A 408 -8.18 -14.37 -37.52
N LYS A 409 -7.38 -14.27 -36.44
CA LYS A 409 -7.60 -15.02 -35.19
C LYS A 409 -8.27 -14.14 -34.16
N ASP A 410 -9.35 -14.64 -33.56
CA ASP A 410 -10.03 -13.96 -32.44
C ASP A 410 -9.04 -13.78 -31.28
N VAL A 411 -8.93 -12.56 -30.76
CA VAL A 411 -8.02 -12.21 -29.65
C VAL A 411 -8.31 -12.96 -28.34
N ASN A 412 -9.49 -13.57 -28.21
CA ASN A 412 -9.87 -14.43 -27.08
C ASN A 412 -9.40 -15.88 -27.22
N THR A 413 -8.94 -16.29 -28.42
CA THR A 413 -8.45 -17.63 -28.71
C THR A 413 -6.93 -17.75 -28.72
N VAL A 414 -6.22 -16.64 -28.45
CA VAL A 414 -4.77 -16.55 -28.37
C VAL A 414 -4.34 -15.90 -27.06
N SER A 415 -3.07 -16.07 -26.66
CA SER A 415 -2.60 -15.49 -25.39
C SER A 415 -2.54 -13.95 -25.48
N ILE A 416 -2.94 -13.28 -24.40
CA ILE A 416 -2.84 -11.83 -24.23
C ILE A 416 -1.39 -11.36 -24.40
N HIS A 417 -0.45 -12.16 -23.88
CA HIS A 417 0.98 -11.88 -24.00
C HIS A 417 1.42 -11.79 -25.46
N SER A 418 1.00 -12.72 -26.33
CA SER A 418 1.37 -12.71 -27.74
C SER A 418 0.75 -11.55 -28.52
N VAL A 419 -0.51 -11.17 -28.22
CA VAL A 419 -1.17 -10.00 -28.79
C VAL A 419 -0.42 -8.71 -28.41
N ARG A 420 -0.10 -8.54 -27.12
CA ARG A 420 0.65 -7.37 -26.63
C ARG A 420 2.08 -7.31 -27.17
N ASN A 421 2.71 -8.46 -27.36
CA ASN A 421 4.04 -8.53 -27.98
C ASN A 421 4.01 -8.11 -29.46
N ALA A 422 2.92 -8.39 -30.16
CA ALA A 422 2.72 -7.96 -31.54
C ALA A 422 2.49 -6.45 -31.68
N CYS A 423 2.21 -5.74 -30.57
CA CYS A 423 1.94 -4.31 -30.54
C CYS A 423 3.05 -3.52 -29.86
N ALA A 424 3.44 -2.38 -30.42
CA ALA A 424 4.17 -1.32 -29.75
C ALA A 424 3.20 -0.15 -29.54
N TYR A 425 3.15 0.41 -28.33
CA TYR A 425 2.14 1.41 -27.97
C TYR A 425 2.76 2.64 -27.32
N VAL A 426 2.35 3.81 -27.77
CA VAL A 426 2.65 5.10 -27.17
C VAL A 426 1.32 5.71 -26.70
N PRO A 427 1.06 5.78 -25.39
CA PRO A 427 -0.16 6.33 -24.85
C PRO A 427 -0.20 7.87 -24.95
N GLN A 428 -1.39 8.43 -24.87
CA GLN A 428 -1.61 9.88 -24.80
C GLN A 428 -0.88 10.50 -23.60
N ASP A 429 -1.03 9.89 -22.39
CA ASP A 429 -0.30 10.28 -21.20
C ASP A 429 1.01 9.48 -21.11
N ASN A 430 2.10 10.09 -21.54
CA ASN A 430 3.39 9.46 -21.56
C ASN A 430 3.99 9.28 -20.18
N PHE A 431 4.26 8.03 -19.80
CA PHE A 431 4.89 7.68 -18.53
C PHE A 431 6.36 7.29 -18.73
N LEU A 432 7.25 7.99 -18.01
CA LEU A 432 8.67 7.64 -17.92
C LEU A 432 8.98 7.23 -16.47
N PHE A 433 9.74 6.15 -16.33
CA PHE A 433 10.21 5.66 -15.05
C PHE A 433 11.31 6.56 -14.48
N SER A 434 11.43 6.61 -13.17
CA SER A 434 12.53 7.28 -12.47
C SER A 434 13.83 6.47 -12.63
N ASP A 435 14.38 6.51 -13.84
CA ASP A 435 15.54 5.75 -14.27
C ASP A 435 16.27 6.51 -15.39
N THR A 436 17.36 5.97 -15.94
CA THR A 436 18.10 6.60 -17.03
C THR A 436 17.24 6.72 -18.30
N ILE A 437 17.58 7.67 -19.17
CA ILE A 437 16.94 7.79 -20.50
C ILE A 437 17.17 6.51 -21.29
N ALA A 438 18.39 5.94 -21.24
CA ALA A 438 18.70 4.66 -21.90
C ALA A 438 17.76 3.54 -21.48
N HIS A 439 17.53 3.37 -20.17
CA HIS A 439 16.64 2.34 -19.64
C HIS A 439 15.18 2.61 -20.03
N ASN A 440 14.76 3.87 -19.99
CA ASN A 440 13.42 4.25 -20.43
C ASN A 440 13.15 3.93 -21.91
N ILE A 441 14.11 4.16 -22.81
CA ILE A 441 13.98 3.77 -24.23
C ILE A 441 14.05 2.24 -24.36
N GLY A 442 15.01 1.59 -23.67
CA GLY A 442 15.22 0.15 -23.69
C GLY A 442 14.13 -0.69 -23.05
N PHE A 443 13.20 -0.10 -22.32
CA PHE A 443 12.21 -0.81 -21.46
C PHE A 443 11.41 -1.91 -22.16
N GLY A 444 11.19 -1.82 -23.46
CA GLY A 444 10.41 -2.81 -24.23
C GLY A 444 11.22 -3.97 -24.82
N VAL A 445 12.57 -4.00 -24.61
CA VAL A 445 13.48 -4.98 -25.22
C VAL A 445 14.57 -5.33 -24.21
N ASP A 446 14.63 -6.60 -23.79
CA ASP A 446 15.52 -7.04 -22.70
C ASP A 446 17.02 -6.87 -23.03
N ASP A 447 17.44 -7.11 -24.29
CA ASP A 447 18.85 -7.08 -24.73
C ASP A 447 19.14 -5.90 -25.69
N ALA A 448 18.53 -4.74 -25.46
CA ALA A 448 18.73 -3.58 -26.30
C ALA A 448 20.18 -3.06 -26.20
N THR A 449 20.88 -3.01 -27.36
CA THR A 449 22.22 -2.43 -27.42
C THR A 449 22.18 -0.90 -27.39
N ARG A 450 23.30 -0.27 -27.03
CA ARG A 450 23.41 1.19 -27.03
C ARG A 450 23.15 1.77 -28.44
N GLU A 451 23.60 1.09 -29.48
CA GLU A 451 23.40 1.50 -30.87
C GLU A 451 21.93 1.41 -31.28
N ASP A 452 21.19 0.39 -30.81
CA ASP A 452 19.76 0.28 -31.07
C ASP A 452 18.97 1.41 -30.38
N ILE A 453 19.33 1.73 -29.14
CA ILE A 453 18.75 2.84 -28.38
C ILE A 453 19.00 4.18 -29.07
N ASP A 454 20.25 4.44 -29.52
CA ASP A 454 20.63 5.66 -30.23
C ASP A 454 19.89 5.79 -31.55
N ARG A 455 19.77 4.67 -32.29
CA ARG A 455 18.99 4.62 -33.56
C ARG A 455 17.50 4.93 -33.33
N ALA A 456 16.91 4.35 -32.29
CA ALA A 456 15.52 4.62 -31.96
C ALA A 456 15.29 6.07 -31.52
N ALA A 457 16.24 6.65 -30.78
CA ALA A 457 16.22 8.05 -30.38
C ALA A 457 16.34 8.99 -31.61
N ALA A 458 17.18 8.64 -32.59
CA ALA A 458 17.30 9.38 -33.83
C ALA A 458 16.01 9.34 -34.66
N LEU A 459 15.35 8.17 -34.75
CA LEU A 459 14.05 8.04 -35.44
C LEU A 459 12.95 8.87 -34.80
N ALA A 460 12.98 9.03 -33.49
CA ALA A 460 12.04 9.85 -32.72
C ALA A 460 12.45 11.33 -32.61
N ASP A 461 13.48 11.75 -33.30
CA ASP A 461 14.02 13.12 -33.30
C ASP A 461 14.35 13.66 -31.89
N VAL A 462 14.87 12.80 -31.00
CA VAL A 462 15.22 13.17 -29.63
C VAL A 462 16.69 12.97 -29.26
N ARG A 463 17.46 12.33 -30.18
CA ARG A 463 18.88 12.01 -29.97
C ARG A 463 19.72 13.22 -29.60
N ASP A 464 19.64 14.29 -30.38
CA ASP A 464 20.45 15.48 -30.16
C ASP A 464 20.13 16.15 -28.81
N ASN A 465 18.85 16.19 -28.43
CA ASN A 465 18.46 16.67 -27.11
C ASN A 465 19.03 15.80 -25.98
N ILE A 466 19.13 14.48 -26.18
CA ILE A 466 19.70 13.58 -25.19
C ILE A 466 21.20 13.79 -25.05
N VAL A 467 21.91 13.97 -26.19
CA VAL A 467 23.37 14.20 -26.20
C VAL A 467 23.71 15.52 -25.49
N ASP A 468 22.86 16.53 -25.57
CA ASP A 468 23.04 17.83 -24.93
C ASP A 468 22.88 17.79 -23.41
N PHE A 469 22.30 16.74 -22.82
CA PHE A 469 22.28 16.57 -21.36
C PHE A 469 23.69 16.25 -20.85
N LYS A 470 24.02 16.74 -19.64
CA LYS A 470 25.31 16.56 -19.00
C LYS A 470 25.78 15.08 -18.98
N ASP A 471 24.86 14.16 -18.69
CA ASP A 471 25.15 12.73 -18.58
C ASP A 471 24.59 11.95 -19.78
N GLY A 472 24.13 12.66 -20.85
CA GLY A 472 23.60 12.06 -22.06
C GLY A 472 22.47 11.07 -21.76
N TYR A 473 22.56 9.88 -22.31
CA TYR A 473 21.59 8.80 -22.09
C TYR A 473 21.57 8.24 -20.66
N GLU A 474 22.64 8.44 -19.87
CA GLU A 474 22.70 8.04 -18.45
C GLU A 474 22.03 9.07 -17.53
N THR A 475 21.49 10.15 -18.10
CA THR A 475 20.70 11.12 -17.34
C THR A 475 19.49 10.44 -16.70
N VAL A 476 19.44 10.50 -15.35
CA VAL A 476 18.34 9.95 -14.57
C VAL A 476 17.16 10.92 -14.59
N LEU A 477 16.01 10.42 -15.01
CA LEU A 477 14.76 11.16 -15.00
C LEU A 477 14.14 11.11 -13.60
N GLY A 478 13.63 12.25 -13.12
CA GLY A 478 12.84 12.29 -11.90
C GLY A 478 11.49 11.57 -12.04
N GLU A 479 10.73 11.54 -10.96
CA GLU A 479 9.41 10.91 -10.95
C GLU A 479 8.55 11.40 -12.13
N ARG A 480 7.99 10.45 -12.88
CA ARG A 480 7.20 10.70 -14.09
C ARG A 480 7.91 11.57 -15.16
N GLY A 481 9.25 11.60 -15.17
CA GLY A 481 10.02 12.35 -16.16
C GLY A 481 9.96 13.88 -15.99
N VAL A 482 9.85 14.38 -14.76
CA VAL A 482 9.75 15.84 -14.47
C VAL A 482 10.95 16.65 -14.99
N THR A 483 12.10 16.02 -15.18
CA THR A 483 13.34 16.67 -15.62
C THR A 483 13.39 17.02 -17.12
N VAL A 484 12.47 16.51 -17.92
CA VAL A 484 12.41 16.73 -19.37
C VAL A 484 11.12 17.46 -19.78
N SER A 485 11.15 18.21 -20.89
CA SER A 485 9.97 18.89 -21.42
C SER A 485 8.90 17.89 -21.90
N GLY A 486 7.64 18.33 -22.00
CA GLY A 486 6.54 17.51 -22.51
C GLY A 486 6.85 16.88 -23.88
N GLY A 487 7.39 17.66 -24.83
CA GLY A 487 7.78 17.17 -26.14
C GLY A 487 8.96 16.19 -26.11
N GLN A 488 9.96 16.40 -25.23
CA GLN A 488 11.05 15.44 -25.03
C GLN A 488 10.54 14.12 -24.43
N LYS A 489 9.66 14.20 -23.43
CA LYS A 489 9.02 13.04 -22.81
C LYS A 489 8.25 12.19 -23.82
N GLN A 490 7.50 12.85 -24.69
CA GLN A 490 6.74 12.21 -25.75
C GLN A 490 7.66 11.51 -26.76
N ARG A 491 8.73 12.18 -27.22
CA ARG A 491 9.70 11.60 -28.15
C ARG A 491 10.50 10.44 -27.56
N ILE A 492 10.84 10.48 -26.27
CA ILE A 492 11.44 9.33 -25.55
C ILE A 492 10.47 8.13 -25.56
N SER A 493 9.17 8.37 -25.34
CA SER A 493 8.15 7.31 -25.40
C SER A 493 7.98 6.75 -26.82
N ILE A 494 8.06 7.60 -27.85
CA ILE A 494 8.06 7.16 -29.26
C ILE A 494 9.32 6.31 -29.55
N ALA A 495 10.50 6.73 -29.09
CA ALA A 495 11.74 5.97 -29.22
C ALA A 495 11.63 4.57 -28.60
N ARG A 496 11.04 4.47 -27.39
CA ARG A 496 10.72 3.18 -26.71
C ARG A 496 9.89 2.26 -27.60
N ALA A 497 8.84 2.78 -28.20
CA ALA A 497 7.94 2.00 -29.05
C ALA A 497 8.62 1.60 -30.39
N LEU A 498 9.43 2.48 -30.97
CA LEU A 498 10.18 2.20 -32.21
C LEU A 498 11.25 1.14 -31.96
N LEU A 499 11.93 1.17 -30.83
CA LEU A 499 12.92 0.16 -30.47
C LEU A 499 12.32 -1.25 -30.43
N LYS A 500 11.10 -1.40 -29.87
CA LYS A 500 10.39 -2.69 -29.85
C LYS A 500 10.14 -3.27 -31.24
N ASN A 501 10.05 -2.42 -32.24
CA ASN A 501 9.91 -2.78 -33.68
C ASN A 501 8.81 -3.81 -33.99
N ALA A 502 7.71 -3.79 -33.22
CA ALA A 502 6.59 -4.72 -33.34
C ALA A 502 5.87 -4.63 -34.69
N PRO A 503 5.17 -5.69 -35.14
CA PRO A 503 4.36 -5.67 -36.37
C PRO A 503 3.32 -4.55 -36.42
N ILE A 504 2.67 -4.25 -35.27
CA ILE A 504 1.68 -3.21 -35.11
C ILE A 504 2.24 -2.09 -34.22
N LEU A 505 2.30 -0.85 -34.74
CA LEU A 505 2.61 0.35 -33.95
C LEU A 505 1.33 1.15 -33.71
N ILE A 506 1.10 1.55 -32.50
CA ILE A 506 -0.05 2.36 -32.10
C ILE A 506 0.47 3.64 -31.44
N LEU A 507 0.08 4.77 -31.99
CA LEU A 507 0.40 6.11 -31.50
C LEU A 507 -0.91 6.80 -31.14
N ASP A 508 -1.17 6.95 -29.83
CA ASP A 508 -2.40 7.57 -29.34
C ASP A 508 -2.12 9.03 -28.94
N ASP A 509 -2.51 9.95 -29.82
CA ASP A 509 -2.30 11.42 -29.72
C ASP A 509 -0.87 11.81 -29.33
N SER A 510 0.09 10.95 -29.69
CA SER A 510 1.45 11.00 -29.18
C SER A 510 2.38 11.91 -29.97
N VAL A 511 1.89 12.64 -30.97
CA VAL A 511 2.65 13.64 -31.74
C VAL A 511 2.09 15.06 -31.57
N SER A 512 1.01 15.24 -30.78
CA SER A 512 0.34 16.54 -30.62
C SER A 512 1.10 17.55 -29.74
N ALA A 513 1.98 17.08 -28.85
CA ALA A 513 2.75 17.95 -27.94
C ALA A 513 4.12 18.37 -28.47
N VAL A 514 4.45 18.02 -29.71
CA VAL A 514 5.66 18.49 -30.40
C VAL A 514 5.32 19.58 -31.43
N ASP A 515 6.30 20.38 -31.79
CA ASP A 515 6.13 21.39 -32.86
C ASP A 515 5.93 20.72 -34.22
N THR A 516 5.32 21.45 -35.18
CA THR A 516 4.95 20.94 -36.49
C THR A 516 6.13 20.46 -37.33
N ARG A 517 7.34 21.02 -37.13
CA ARG A 517 8.56 20.57 -37.80
C ARG A 517 9.00 19.22 -37.28
N THR A 518 9.07 19.07 -36.00
CA THR A 518 9.42 17.80 -35.32
C THR A 518 8.38 16.71 -35.62
N GLU A 519 7.07 17.04 -35.59
CA GLU A 519 6.00 16.12 -35.99
C GLU A 519 6.23 15.57 -37.41
N LYS A 520 6.51 16.45 -38.39
CA LYS A 520 6.77 16.04 -39.77
C LYS A 520 7.99 15.12 -39.88
N ILE A 521 9.09 15.43 -39.17
CA ILE A 521 10.30 14.59 -39.17
C ILE A 521 9.97 13.20 -38.62
N ILE A 522 9.23 13.11 -37.51
CA ILE A 522 8.82 11.83 -36.92
C ILE A 522 7.95 11.03 -37.88
N LEU A 523 6.96 11.66 -38.54
CA LEU A 523 6.06 10.98 -39.47
C LEU A 523 6.82 10.49 -40.74
N ASP A 524 7.76 11.27 -41.25
CA ASP A 524 8.61 10.87 -42.39
C ASP A 524 9.53 9.70 -41.99
N ASN A 525 10.15 9.74 -40.81
CA ASN A 525 10.95 8.65 -40.26
C ASN A 525 10.13 7.36 -40.06
N LEU A 526 8.90 7.49 -39.54
CA LEU A 526 7.96 6.37 -39.41
C LEU A 526 7.63 5.74 -40.75
N LYS A 527 7.32 6.56 -41.77
CA LYS A 527 7.03 6.09 -43.11
C LYS A 527 8.19 5.30 -43.72
N ALA A 528 9.42 5.77 -43.52
CA ALA A 528 10.62 5.12 -44.05
C ALA A 528 10.98 3.84 -43.26
N SER A 529 10.97 3.89 -41.92
CA SER A 529 11.45 2.78 -41.09
C SER A 529 10.43 1.66 -40.91
N ARG A 530 9.14 1.92 -41.16
CA ARG A 530 8.05 0.95 -40.94
C ARG A 530 7.38 0.49 -42.25
N ALA A 531 8.05 0.58 -43.39
CA ALA A 531 7.51 0.06 -44.63
C ALA A 531 7.11 -1.43 -44.50
N GLY A 532 5.86 -1.75 -44.86
CA GLY A 532 5.30 -3.11 -44.76
C GLY A 532 4.84 -3.52 -43.32
N LYS A 533 4.89 -2.63 -42.32
CA LYS A 533 4.37 -2.84 -41.00
C LYS A 533 3.17 -1.94 -40.71
N THR A 534 2.21 -2.47 -39.99
CA THR A 534 0.96 -1.75 -39.66
C THR A 534 1.23 -0.62 -38.66
N THR A 535 0.65 0.54 -38.95
CA THR A 535 0.74 1.71 -38.07
C THR A 535 -0.65 2.32 -37.86
N LEU A 536 -1.09 2.40 -36.63
CA LEU A 536 -2.31 3.08 -36.20
C LEU A 536 -1.93 4.42 -35.55
N LEU A 537 -2.46 5.49 -36.08
CA LEU A 537 -2.22 6.84 -35.58
C LEU A 537 -3.56 7.47 -35.17
N ILE A 538 -3.76 7.63 -33.87
CA ILE A 538 -4.88 8.41 -33.34
C ILE A 538 -4.41 9.86 -33.25
N ALA A 539 -5.14 10.76 -33.89
CA ALA A 539 -4.82 12.17 -33.86
C ALA A 539 -6.07 13.04 -33.74
N HIS A 540 -5.87 14.20 -33.16
CA HIS A 540 -6.86 15.28 -33.12
C HIS A 540 -6.71 16.24 -34.33
N ARG A 541 -5.52 16.29 -34.92
CA ARG A 541 -5.23 17.14 -36.10
C ARG A 541 -5.34 16.32 -37.37
N ILE A 542 -6.06 16.88 -38.37
CA ILE A 542 -6.20 16.24 -39.67
C ILE A 542 -4.86 16.23 -40.43
N SER A 543 -4.06 17.30 -40.31
CA SER A 543 -2.73 17.39 -40.94
C SER A 543 -1.81 16.22 -40.59
N THR A 544 -1.97 15.61 -39.44
CA THR A 544 -1.20 14.45 -38.98
C THR A 544 -1.58 13.16 -39.73
N VAL A 545 -2.82 13.04 -40.20
CA VAL A 545 -3.37 11.79 -40.78
C VAL A 545 -3.72 11.87 -42.24
N GLU A 546 -3.80 13.05 -42.85
CA GLU A 546 -4.20 13.24 -44.27
C GLU A 546 -3.33 12.49 -45.28
N GLY A 547 -2.04 12.28 -44.95
CA GLY A 547 -1.08 11.54 -45.79
C GLY A 547 -1.04 10.04 -45.56
N LEU A 548 -1.97 9.47 -44.76
CA LEU A 548 -2.05 8.04 -44.48
C LEU A 548 -2.88 7.29 -45.54
N ASP A 549 -2.70 5.97 -45.58
CA ASP A 549 -3.33 5.13 -46.60
C ASP A 549 -4.86 5.03 -46.41
N LYS A 550 -5.33 5.12 -45.15
CA LYS A 550 -6.74 5.04 -44.75
C LYS A 550 -7.01 5.87 -43.51
N ILE A 551 -8.18 6.48 -43.45
CA ILE A 551 -8.68 7.18 -42.26
C ILE A 551 -9.99 6.50 -41.83
N ILE A 552 -10.14 6.29 -40.51
CA ILE A 552 -11.36 5.85 -39.85
C ILE A 552 -11.91 7.05 -39.10
N PHE A 553 -13.06 7.53 -39.52
CA PHE A 553 -13.73 8.64 -38.85
C PHE A 553 -14.79 8.12 -37.86
N LEU A 554 -14.58 8.50 -36.60
CA LEU A 554 -15.45 8.11 -35.46
C LEU A 554 -16.28 9.30 -34.99
N GLU A 555 -17.58 9.10 -34.86
CA GLU A 555 -18.50 10.04 -34.22
C GLU A 555 -19.46 9.30 -33.29
N ASP A 556 -19.64 9.81 -32.07
CA ASP A 556 -20.53 9.29 -31.04
C ASP A 556 -20.46 7.75 -30.81
N GLY A 557 -19.24 7.22 -30.87
CA GLY A 557 -18.96 5.79 -30.66
C GLY A 557 -19.27 4.91 -31.89
N ARG A 558 -19.44 5.49 -33.09
CA ARG A 558 -19.70 4.76 -34.34
C ARG A 558 -18.65 5.09 -35.39
N VAL A 559 -18.44 4.17 -36.32
CA VAL A 559 -17.66 4.42 -37.53
C VAL A 559 -18.60 5.06 -38.55
N GLU A 560 -18.40 6.34 -38.83
CA GLU A 560 -19.19 7.09 -39.80
C GLU A 560 -18.67 6.91 -41.23
N ALA A 561 -17.34 6.88 -41.38
CA ALA A 561 -16.74 6.72 -42.69
C ALA A 561 -15.33 6.10 -42.59
N VAL A 562 -14.94 5.34 -43.63
CA VAL A 562 -13.62 4.71 -43.77
C VAL A 562 -13.11 4.91 -45.21
N GLY A 563 -11.92 5.45 -45.38
CA GLY A 563 -11.30 5.63 -46.72
C GLY A 563 -10.11 6.60 -46.69
N PRO A 564 -9.50 6.86 -47.84
CA PRO A 564 -8.47 7.90 -47.96
C PRO A 564 -9.05 9.31 -47.71
N HIS A 565 -8.18 10.27 -47.32
CA HIS A 565 -8.54 11.65 -47.02
C HIS A 565 -9.46 12.29 -48.07
N ASP A 566 -9.04 12.28 -49.35
CA ASP A 566 -9.78 12.92 -50.44
C ASP A 566 -11.18 12.33 -50.63
N SER A 567 -11.31 11.00 -50.48
CA SER A 567 -12.58 10.32 -50.59
C SER A 567 -13.52 10.72 -49.46
N LEU A 568 -13.03 10.77 -48.22
CA LEU A 568 -13.81 11.17 -47.06
C LEU A 568 -14.23 12.64 -47.10
N TYR A 569 -13.31 13.51 -47.54
CA TYR A 569 -13.59 14.95 -47.71
C TYR A 569 -14.69 15.19 -48.76
N ALA A 570 -14.73 14.37 -49.80
CA ALA A 570 -15.76 14.46 -50.85
C ALA A 570 -17.11 13.88 -50.38
N SER A 571 -17.12 12.74 -49.70
CA SER A 571 -18.32 11.92 -49.43
C SER A 571 -18.94 12.09 -48.05
N CYS A 572 -18.18 12.50 -47.02
CA CYS A 572 -18.67 12.62 -45.64
C CYS A 572 -18.75 14.10 -45.21
N PRO A 573 -19.94 14.66 -45.08
CA PRO A 573 -20.15 16.06 -44.68
C PRO A 573 -19.57 16.40 -43.30
N GLU A 574 -19.70 15.49 -42.33
CA GLU A 574 -19.22 15.65 -40.96
C GLU A 574 -17.69 15.69 -40.92
N TYR A 575 -17.02 14.81 -41.66
CA TYR A 575 -15.57 14.81 -41.84
C TYR A 575 -15.10 16.10 -42.49
N ARG A 576 -15.74 16.51 -43.61
CA ARG A 576 -15.41 17.78 -44.29
C ARG A 576 -15.53 18.96 -43.34
N ARG A 577 -16.61 19.06 -42.60
CA ARG A 577 -16.82 20.13 -41.62
C ARG A 577 -15.69 20.19 -40.59
N MET A 578 -15.24 19.03 -40.09
CA MET A 578 -14.14 18.95 -39.14
C MET A 578 -12.83 19.46 -39.78
N VAL A 579 -12.52 19.05 -41.01
CA VAL A 579 -11.34 19.51 -41.76
C VAL A 579 -11.38 21.02 -41.96
N ASP A 580 -12.51 21.55 -42.43
CA ASP A 580 -12.66 22.98 -42.74
C ASP A 580 -12.53 23.84 -41.48
N LEU A 581 -13.08 23.38 -40.36
CA LEU A 581 -12.93 24.08 -39.07
C LEU A 581 -11.48 24.12 -38.62
N GLN A 582 -10.73 23.02 -38.70
CA GLN A 582 -9.31 22.99 -38.32
C GLN A 582 -8.46 23.87 -39.23
N ARG A 583 -8.72 23.88 -40.53
CA ARG A 583 -8.04 24.79 -41.46
C ARG A 583 -8.27 26.25 -41.13
N LEU A 584 -9.49 26.62 -40.79
CA LEU A 584 -9.81 27.98 -40.35
C LEU A 584 -9.13 28.35 -39.03
N GLU A 585 -9.05 27.42 -38.07
CA GLU A 585 -8.30 27.62 -36.81
C GLU A 585 -6.81 27.86 -37.04
N ASP A 586 -6.21 27.08 -37.95
CA ASP A 586 -4.79 27.22 -38.34
C ASP A 586 -4.52 28.56 -39.06
N GLU A 587 -5.43 29.02 -39.93
CA GLU A 587 -5.33 30.32 -40.62
C GLU A 587 -5.45 31.49 -39.61
N VAL A 588 -6.41 31.46 -38.74
CA VAL A 588 -6.62 32.53 -37.72
C VAL A 588 -5.51 32.50 -36.65
N GLY A 589 -5.03 31.32 -36.24
CA GLY A 589 -3.90 31.17 -35.30
C GLY A 589 -2.54 31.60 -35.91
N GLY A 590 -2.37 31.47 -37.20
CA GLY A 590 -1.16 31.91 -37.93
C GLY A 590 -1.00 33.43 -38.03
N ASP A 591 -2.10 34.18 -38.13
CA ASP A 591 -2.10 35.64 -38.19
C ASP A 591 -1.84 36.36 -36.86
N SER A 592 -1.92 35.65 -35.74
CA SER A 592 -1.69 36.22 -34.40
C SER A 592 -0.22 36.21 -33.95
N ASN A 593 0.70 35.59 -34.70
CA ASN A 593 2.13 35.46 -34.40
C ASN A 593 3.04 36.15 -35.40
N GLY A 594 2.50 37.11 -36.19
CA GLY A 594 3.26 37.98 -37.11
C GLY A 594 3.74 39.27 -36.44
#